data_9f705d542606cd78c6d89e09bb464aca
#
_entry.id   9f705d542606cd78c6d89e09bb464aca
#
_cell.length_a   1.000
_cell.length_b   1.000
_cell.length_c   1.000
_cell.angle_alpha   90.00
_cell.angle_beta   90.00
_cell.angle_gamma   90.00
#
_symmetry.space_group_name_H-M   'P 1'
#
loop_
_entity.id
_entity.type
_entity.pdbx_description
1 polymer ?
#
loop_
_entity_poly.entity_id
_entity_poly.type
_entity_poly.pdbx_seq_one_letter_code
_entity_poly.pdbx_strand_id
1 'polypeptide(L)'
;MHKLIQAILPVLLLFMILPIYQPDAASAEGTPQSDGVIVKYKETSDEPINELIEKVEVPKGESTDNLIEELEEQKDVEYAEPNYLFKKMGSPNDPAYIDQWHHKKLGTGAAWTKSMGSKELIVAIIDDGIDRNHEDLKGRIVNAYDTIRNRKHIVPKGEHGTHIAGIIASSANNGIGGAGVAPNVKLMPINVFDGEYADTADIIDAIHYAVQQKANIINMSLGDTSYSESLNKAVQEAYKKGILIVAAAGNEGDMGKNVQRVYPAAFSHVISVAATNSSDKRPSYSNYHSTVDIAAPGDDILSTLPNGKYGWMSGTSMATPMVAGVAALIWSHEPKLNKTEVEYRLYDSAVDLGTKGKDIYYGNGRVNAKKALEMKTLTKPSVTAISDKDTKINGKIPADFKTGTVSIYTDKKQLATVKINGEKTFTATIAKQTAGTTIFTRLIDKSGNKSIPVSFKVADKTAPARPSVNTVGDNTVKVTGKAEASSSVTVKTGKTVLGKANSNSAGNFTVTMSKKQKAGKVLSVTATDKAGNISSIKTVTVADKTAPSKPTVNTVTTKTTIVTGKAEANSTVFIRASKKVIGSATATTKGTFSVRIPKQKAGKNLYIHAKDKAKNVSESRKVTVKK
;
A
#
# COMPACT_ATOMS: atom_id res chain seq x y z
N MET A 1 -18.55 -26.81 30.13
CA MET A 1 -18.57 -25.57 30.93
C MET A 1 -17.17 -25.36 31.49
N HIS A 2 -16.29 -24.69 30.76
CA HIS A 2 -15.05 -24.09 31.32
C HIS A 2 -14.79 -22.83 30.52
N LYS A 3 -14.96 -21.70 31.19
CA LYS A 3 -14.66 -20.36 30.67
C LYS A 3 -13.14 -20.20 30.65
N LEU A 4 -12.53 -20.10 29.47
CA LEU A 4 -11.22 -19.50 29.33
C LEU A 4 -11.41 -17.98 29.28
N ILE A 5 -11.06 -17.31 30.34
CA ILE A 5 -10.86 -15.86 30.40
C ILE A 5 -9.49 -15.62 29.79
N GLN A 6 -9.42 -15.12 28.57
CA GLN A 6 -8.22 -14.50 28.03
C GLN A 6 -8.08 -13.12 28.68
N ALA A 7 -7.07 -12.98 29.52
CA ALA A 7 -6.66 -11.69 30.05
C ALA A 7 -6.08 -10.86 28.91
N ILE A 8 -6.84 -9.87 28.46
CA ILE A 8 -6.34 -8.77 27.62
C ILE A 8 -5.55 -7.87 28.56
N LEU A 9 -4.22 -7.86 28.40
CA LEU A 9 -3.35 -6.90 29.07
C LEU A 9 -3.63 -5.52 28.41
N PRO A 10 -4.01 -4.49 29.15
CA PRO A 10 -4.12 -3.15 28.59
C PRO A 10 -2.71 -2.65 28.24
N VAL A 11 -2.50 -2.27 26.99
CA VAL A 11 -1.33 -1.52 26.54
C VAL A 11 -1.43 -0.15 27.20
N LEU A 12 -0.68 0.04 28.28
CA LEU A 12 -0.53 1.34 28.93
C LEU A 12 0.25 2.25 27.96
N LEU A 13 -0.44 3.21 27.36
CA LEU A 13 0.21 4.35 26.68
C LEU A 13 0.94 5.14 27.77
N LEU A 14 2.23 4.90 27.93
CA LEU A 14 3.09 5.65 28.84
C LEU A 14 3.35 7.02 28.21
N PHE A 15 2.48 7.99 28.49
CA PHE A 15 2.76 9.41 28.23
C PHE A 15 3.79 9.87 29.27
N MET A 16 5.06 9.99 28.88
CA MET A 16 6.00 10.77 29.67
C MET A 16 5.64 12.25 29.49
N ILE A 17 4.88 12.78 30.44
CA ILE A 17 4.63 14.22 30.55
C ILE A 17 5.86 14.82 31.23
N LEU A 18 6.71 15.48 30.46
CA LEU A 18 7.77 16.33 30.97
C LEU A 18 7.15 17.65 31.54
N PRO A 19 7.87 18.40 32.38
CA PRO A 19 7.30 19.55 33.08
C PRO A 19 6.63 20.56 32.14
N ILE A 20 5.51 21.09 32.56
CA ILE A 20 4.75 22.14 31.88
C ILE A 20 5.64 23.36 31.76
N TYR A 21 5.91 23.81 30.53
CA TYR A 21 6.54 25.08 30.28
C TYR A 21 5.54 26.20 30.57
N GLN A 22 5.85 27.05 31.55
CA GLN A 22 5.21 28.34 31.70
C GLN A 22 6.16 29.38 31.11
N PRO A 23 5.82 30.00 29.98
CA PRO A 23 6.59 31.16 29.55
C PRO A 23 6.48 32.25 30.62
N ASP A 24 7.61 32.83 30.99
CA ASP A 24 7.60 34.03 31.83
C ASP A 24 6.64 35.04 31.20
N ALA A 25 5.87 35.72 32.08
CA ALA A 25 4.85 36.68 31.68
C ALA A 25 5.42 37.62 30.61
N ALA A 26 4.71 37.72 29.48
CA ALA A 26 5.08 38.58 28.37
C ALA A 26 5.45 39.98 28.89
N SER A 27 6.68 40.39 28.64
CA SER A 27 7.06 41.80 28.73
C SER A 27 6.18 42.59 27.76
N ALA A 28 5.65 43.71 28.23
CA ALA A 28 4.75 44.59 27.48
C ALA A 28 5.30 44.93 26.08
N GLU A 29 4.37 45.17 25.15
CA GLU A 29 4.61 45.51 23.76
C GLU A 29 5.80 46.45 23.54
N GLY A 30 6.76 46.00 22.73
CA GLY A 30 7.45 46.90 21.83
C GLY A 30 8.81 47.45 22.23
N THR A 31 9.36 47.15 23.41
CA THR A 31 10.74 47.57 23.71
C THR A 31 11.75 46.63 23.05
N PRO A 32 12.69 47.12 22.21
CA PRO A 32 13.75 46.31 21.65
C PRO A 32 14.54 45.62 22.78
N GLN A 33 14.79 44.32 22.64
CA GLN A 33 15.64 43.59 23.60
C GLN A 33 17.07 44.11 23.49
N SER A 34 17.70 44.42 24.64
CA SER A 34 19.12 44.76 24.73
C SER A 34 19.82 43.83 25.72
N ASP A 35 21.10 43.54 25.48
CA ASP A 35 21.95 42.72 26.36
C ASP A 35 23.19 43.50 26.82
N GLY A 36 23.02 44.73 27.28
CA GLY A 36 24.08 45.63 27.71
C GLY A 36 23.96 47.01 27.11
N VAL A 37 24.96 47.80 27.27
CA VAL A 37 25.12 49.17 26.75
C VAL A 37 26.35 49.22 25.83
N ILE A 38 26.22 49.84 24.65
CA ILE A 38 27.33 50.22 23.83
C ILE A 38 27.78 51.63 24.22
N VAL A 39 29.06 51.79 24.54
CA VAL A 39 29.68 53.08 24.87
C VAL A 39 30.67 53.43 23.76
N LYS A 40 30.57 54.64 23.25
CA LYS A 40 31.56 55.21 22.38
C LYS A 40 32.33 56.32 23.10
N TYR A 41 33.65 56.21 23.13
CA TYR A 41 34.53 57.18 23.69
C TYR A 41 34.95 58.26 22.65
N LYS A 42 35.30 59.47 23.08
CA LYS A 42 35.77 60.55 22.22
C LYS A 42 37.11 60.23 21.60
N GLU A 43 37.28 60.55 20.31
CA GLU A 43 38.53 60.30 19.60
C GLU A 43 39.69 61.07 20.24
N THR A 44 40.73 60.37 20.65
CA THR A 44 42.07 60.92 20.87
C THR A 44 42.89 60.58 19.64
N SER A 45 43.75 61.48 19.18
CA SER A 45 44.32 61.56 17.83
C SER A 45 45.05 60.34 17.24
N ASP A 46 45.18 59.22 17.93
CA ASP A 46 46.03 58.11 17.51
C ASP A 46 45.40 56.70 17.69
N GLU A 47 44.13 56.54 18.07
CA GLU A 47 43.49 55.21 18.25
C GLU A 47 42.57 54.81 17.09
N PRO A 48 42.60 53.56 16.62
CA PRO A 48 41.70 53.10 15.57
C PRO A 48 40.23 53.05 16.05
N ILE A 49 39.29 53.45 15.18
CA ILE A 49 37.83 53.59 15.47
C ILE A 49 37.23 52.36 16.14
N ASN A 50 37.78 51.16 15.90
CA ASN A 50 37.28 49.90 16.49
C ASN A 50 37.61 49.73 17.99
N GLU A 51 38.58 50.47 18.52
CA GLU A 51 38.95 50.43 19.96
C GLU A 51 38.19 51.46 20.80
N LEU A 52 37.43 52.35 20.15
CA LEU A 52 36.63 53.40 20.82
C LEU A 52 35.21 52.98 21.13
N ILE A 53 34.78 51.74 20.76
CA ILE A 53 33.44 51.24 21.04
C ILE A 53 33.56 50.01 21.94
N GLU A 54 32.99 50.11 23.14
CA GLU A 54 32.97 49.02 24.13
C GLU A 54 31.54 48.58 24.48
N LYS A 55 31.36 47.27 24.75
CA LYS A 55 30.15 46.75 25.31
C LYS A 55 30.28 46.63 26.81
N VAL A 56 29.39 47.32 27.54
CA VAL A 56 29.29 47.27 29.02
C VAL A 56 28.08 46.45 29.42
N GLU A 57 28.27 45.46 30.31
CA GLU A 57 27.18 44.68 30.87
C GLU A 57 26.40 45.47 31.92
N VAL A 58 25.05 45.35 31.90
CA VAL A 58 24.21 46.00 32.92
C VAL A 58 24.36 45.24 34.26
N PRO A 59 24.78 45.92 35.34
CA PRO A 59 24.91 45.26 36.65
C PRO A 59 23.57 44.68 37.14
N LYS A 60 23.66 43.59 37.89
CA LYS A 60 22.48 42.87 38.37
C LYS A 60 21.64 43.79 39.32
N GLY A 61 20.42 44.12 38.89
CA GLY A 61 19.50 44.98 39.65
C GLY A 61 19.47 46.43 39.19
N GLU A 62 20.25 46.78 38.18
CA GLU A 62 20.26 48.10 37.54
C GLU A 62 19.46 48.11 36.26
N SER A 63 18.94 49.25 35.83
CA SER A 63 18.26 49.41 34.54
C SER A 63 19.25 49.84 33.46
N THR A 64 19.04 49.42 32.23
CA THR A 64 19.83 49.84 31.06
C THR A 64 19.84 51.37 30.92
N ASP A 65 18.70 52.02 31.18
CA ASP A 65 18.57 53.49 31.08
C ASP A 65 19.40 54.20 32.13
N ASN A 66 19.44 53.74 33.39
CA ASN A 66 20.27 54.34 34.45
C ASN A 66 21.77 54.21 34.13
N LEU A 67 22.19 53.05 33.64
CA LEU A 67 23.58 52.83 33.25
C LEU A 67 23.98 53.74 32.07
N ILE A 68 23.09 54.00 31.14
CA ILE A 68 23.33 54.92 30.03
C ILE A 68 23.55 56.35 30.55
N GLU A 69 22.65 56.81 31.44
CA GLU A 69 22.77 58.13 32.05
C GLU A 69 24.11 58.28 32.81
N GLU A 70 24.51 57.28 33.61
CA GLU A 70 25.78 57.28 34.34
C GLU A 70 27.00 57.31 33.40
N LEU A 71 26.97 56.57 32.28
CA LEU A 71 28.05 56.53 31.29
C LEU A 71 28.14 57.84 30.49
N GLU A 72 27.03 58.47 30.14
CA GLU A 72 26.99 59.73 29.41
C GLU A 72 27.49 60.93 30.26
N GLU A 73 27.47 60.85 31.60
CA GLU A 73 28.06 61.85 32.49
C GLU A 73 29.62 61.84 32.46
N GLN A 74 30.22 60.77 31.96
CA GLN A 74 31.68 60.67 31.87
C GLN A 74 32.23 61.58 30.78
N LYS A 75 33.30 62.34 31.09
CA LYS A 75 33.87 63.38 30.17
C LYS A 75 34.43 62.84 28.86
N ASP A 76 34.88 61.62 28.86
CA ASP A 76 35.49 60.90 27.75
C ASP A 76 34.49 60.10 26.92
N VAL A 77 33.26 59.96 27.34
CA VAL A 77 32.19 59.32 26.58
C VAL A 77 31.62 60.28 25.53
N GLU A 78 31.47 59.85 24.32
CA GLU A 78 30.83 60.57 23.22
C GLU A 78 29.31 60.31 23.26
N TYR A 79 28.90 59.03 23.39
CA TYR A 79 27.53 58.59 23.61
C TYR A 79 27.49 57.19 24.24
N ALA A 80 26.38 56.86 24.87
CA ALA A 80 26.02 55.50 25.27
C ALA A 80 24.63 55.15 24.76
N GLU A 81 24.44 53.93 24.31
CA GLU A 81 23.15 53.46 23.80
C GLU A 81 22.91 51.99 24.15
N PRO A 82 21.64 51.48 24.18
CA PRO A 82 21.38 50.06 24.39
C PRO A 82 22.04 49.21 23.29
N ASN A 83 22.70 48.12 23.69
CA ASN A 83 23.16 47.10 22.74
C ASN A 83 21.98 46.28 22.24
N TYR A 84 21.31 46.73 21.19
CA TYR A 84 20.14 46.08 20.63
C TYR A 84 20.46 44.76 20.01
N LEU A 85 19.63 43.73 20.33
CA LEU A 85 19.74 42.41 19.74
C LEU A 85 19.05 42.38 18.37
N PHE A 86 19.81 42.20 17.33
CA PHE A 86 19.30 42.00 16.00
C PHE A 86 18.98 40.52 15.75
N LYS A 87 17.70 40.21 15.48
CA LYS A 87 17.31 38.88 15.03
C LYS A 87 17.63 38.71 13.53
N LYS A 88 18.06 37.50 13.15
CA LYS A 88 18.12 37.14 11.73
C LYS A 88 16.74 37.32 11.12
N MET A 89 16.61 38.12 10.06
CA MET A 89 15.35 38.25 9.31
C MET A 89 14.88 36.88 8.83
N GLY A 90 13.64 36.47 9.16
CA GLY A 90 13.03 35.19 8.81
C GLY A 90 12.83 34.20 9.96
N SER A 91 13.26 34.50 11.19
CA SER A 91 12.85 33.73 12.39
C SER A 91 11.57 34.32 12.99
N PRO A 92 10.58 33.52 13.38
CA PRO A 92 9.41 33.99 14.14
C PRO A 92 9.80 34.71 15.43
N ASN A 93 8.96 35.67 15.83
CA ASN A 93 9.15 36.42 17.09
C ASN A 93 8.53 35.70 18.30
N ASP A 94 8.03 34.49 18.13
CA ASP A 94 7.34 33.68 19.10
C ASP A 94 8.34 33.15 20.16
N PRO A 95 8.17 33.40 21.46
CA PRO A 95 9.19 33.11 22.48
C PRO A 95 9.63 31.65 22.55
N ALA A 96 8.69 30.70 22.45
CA ALA A 96 8.96 29.28 22.52
C ALA A 96 9.50 28.68 21.20
N TYR A 97 9.60 29.47 20.13
CA TYR A 97 10.13 28.97 18.83
C TYR A 97 11.55 28.46 18.93
N ILE A 98 12.36 29.06 19.80
CA ILE A 98 13.76 28.64 19.99
C ILE A 98 13.88 27.21 20.53
N ASP A 99 12.90 26.76 21.32
CA ASP A 99 12.84 25.42 21.93
C ASP A 99 12.24 24.38 20.97
N GLN A 100 11.65 24.84 19.87
CA GLN A 100 11.07 23.99 18.83
C GLN A 100 12.16 23.50 17.86
N TRP A 101 13.05 22.65 18.34
CA TRP A 101 14.20 22.13 17.59
C TRP A 101 13.83 21.53 16.21
N HIS A 102 12.60 21.00 16.09
CA HIS A 102 12.09 20.37 14.88
C HIS A 102 12.03 21.33 13.68
N HIS A 103 11.83 22.62 13.87
CA HIS A 103 11.83 23.60 12.79
C HIS A 103 13.19 23.68 12.06
N LYS A 104 14.29 23.63 12.82
CA LYS A 104 15.64 23.56 12.25
C LYS A 104 15.83 22.28 11.42
N LYS A 105 15.36 21.15 11.91
CA LYS A 105 15.45 19.86 11.21
C LYS A 105 14.59 19.80 9.95
N LEU A 106 13.39 20.30 9.99
CA LEU A 106 12.48 20.41 8.85
C LEU A 106 12.93 21.46 7.84
N GLY A 107 13.67 22.49 8.28
CA GLY A 107 14.05 23.62 7.46
C GLY A 107 12.86 24.55 7.17
N THR A 108 11.92 24.69 8.10
CA THR A 108 10.69 25.49 7.94
C THR A 108 10.99 26.96 7.71
N GLY A 109 11.99 27.55 8.38
CA GLY A 109 12.35 28.95 8.20
C GLY A 109 12.69 29.31 6.74
N ALA A 110 13.41 28.42 6.03
CA ALA A 110 13.65 28.57 4.61
C ALA A 110 12.40 28.26 3.75
N ALA A 111 11.58 27.30 4.15
CA ALA A 111 10.34 26.96 3.45
C ALA A 111 9.34 28.13 3.51
N TRP A 112 9.23 28.82 4.66
CA TRP A 112 8.33 29.95 4.87
C TRP A 112 8.63 31.16 4.02
N THR A 113 9.85 31.32 3.50
CA THR A 113 10.14 32.34 2.48
C THR A 113 9.34 32.13 1.19
N LYS A 114 8.81 30.91 0.98
CA LYS A 114 8.01 30.55 -0.19
C LYS A 114 6.54 30.37 0.17
N SER A 115 6.21 29.72 1.30
CA SER A 115 4.85 29.51 1.76
C SER A 115 4.83 29.21 3.25
N MET A 116 3.92 29.87 3.96
CA MET A 116 3.55 29.56 5.35
C MET A 116 2.22 28.77 5.44
N GLY A 117 1.75 28.22 4.35
CA GLY A 117 0.44 27.59 4.24
C GLY A 117 -0.62 28.56 3.65
N SER A 118 -1.81 28.03 3.35
CA SER A 118 -2.94 28.78 2.80
C SER A 118 -4.20 28.57 3.64
N LYS A 119 -4.99 29.62 3.83
CA LYS A 119 -6.31 29.57 4.52
C LYS A 119 -7.35 28.73 3.76
N GLU A 120 -7.09 28.45 2.49
CA GLU A 120 -7.94 27.60 1.64
C GLU A 120 -7.68 26.11 1.90
N LEU A 121 -6.57 25.75 2.57
CA LEU A 121 -6.20 24.38 2.84
C LEU A 121 -6.66 23.97 4.24
N ILE A 122 -7.38 22.84 4.31
CA ILE A 122 -7.97 22.30 5.54
C ILE A 122 -7.26 21.00 5.90
N VAL A 123 -6.70 20.93 7.11
CA VAL A 123 -6.19 19.70 7.72
C VAL A 123 -7.20 19.22 8.76
N ALA A 124 -7.83 18.08 8.52
CA ALA A 124 -8.67 17.41 9.50
C ALA A 124 -7.78 16.69 10.53
N ILE A 125 -8.05 16.89 11.79
CA ILE A 125 -7.38 16.22 12.92
C ILE A 125 -8.41 15.32 13.58
N ILE A 126 -8.29 14.02 13.35
CA ILE A 126 -9.13 12.98 13.96
C ILE A 126 -8.42 12.53 15.23
N ASP A 127 -8.92 13.01 16.40
CA ASP A 127 -8.24 12.89 17.68
C ASP A 127 -9.23 13.10 18.86
N ASP A 128 -8.75 13.48 20.05
CA ASP A 128 -9.54 13.71 21.28
C ASP A 128 -10.20 15.09 21.38
N GLY A 129 -10.13 15.89 20.31
CA GLY A 129 -10.61 17.27 20.28
C GLY A 129 -9.49 18.30 20.35
N ILE A 130 -9.85 19.61 20.44
CA ILE A 130 -8.89 20.72 20.43
C ILE A 130 -9.41 21.86 21.30
N ASP A 131 -8.54 22.50 22.08
CA ASP A 131 -8.89 23.79 22.73
C ASP A 131 -8.98 24.90 21.68
N ARG A 132 -10.18 25.15 21.21
CA ARG A 132 -10.51 26.17 20.19
C ARG A 132 -10.24 27.61 20.65
N ASN A 133 -10.12 27.83 21.94
CA ASN A 133 -9.88 29.13 22.53
C ASN A 133 -8.40 29.39 22.81
N HIS A 134 -7.52 28.43 22.56
CA HIS A 134 -6.09 28.60 22.67
C HIS A 134 -5.62 29.78 21.81
N GLU A 135 -4.90 30.72 22.37
CA GLU A 135 -4.50 31.99 21.70
C GLU A 135 -3.75 31.72 20.40
N ASP A 136 -2.86 30.75 20.42
CA ASP A 136 -2.05 30.35 19.26
C ASP A 136 -2.83 29.59 18.16
N LEU A 137 -4.03 29.11 18.47
CA LEU A 137 -4.91 28.41 17.52
C LEU A 137 -6.12 29.25 17.09
N LYS A 138 -6.26 30.45 17.65
CA LYS A 138 -7.39 31.35 17.40
C LYS A 138 -7.52 31.67 15.90
N GLY A 139 -8.73 31.51 15.38
CA GLY A 139 -9.02 31.79 13.97
C GLY A 139 -8.55 30.70 12.98
N ARG A 140 -7.95 29.60 13.46
CA ARG A 140 -7.55 28.46 12.62
C ARG A 140 -8.66 27.41 12.47
N ILE A 141 -9.53 27.28 13.49
CA ILE A 141 -10.49 26.17 13.59
C ILE A 141 -11.71 26.40 12.69
N VAL A 142 -12.05 25.38 11.92
CA VAL A 142 -13.24 25.31 11.05
C VAL A 142 -13.92 23.94 11.20
N ASN A 143 -15.23 23.88 10.96
CA ASN A 143 -16.00 22.65 10.81
C ASN A 143 -15.73 21.58 11.89
N ALA A 144 -15.61 21.99 13.15
CA ALA A 144 -15.39 21.06 14.27
C ALA A 144 -16.56 20.06 14.41
N TYR A 145 -16.26 18.81 14.76
CA TYR A 145 -17.26 17.75 14.91
C TYR A 145 -16.90 16.78 16.04
N ASP A 146 -17.88 16.44 16.85
CA ASP A 146 -17.78 15.41 17.91
C ASP A 146 -18.64 14.21 17.50
N THR A 147 -18.00 13.10 17.07
CA THR A 147 -18.70 11.88 16.64
C THR A 147 -19.44 11.24 17.79
N ILE A 148 -18.83 11.21 18.99
CA ILE A 148 -19.37 10.58 20.19
C ILE A 148 -20.74 11.17 20.57
N ARG A 149 -20.89 12.48 20.44
CA ARG A 149 -22.12 13.21 20.81
C ARG A 149 -22.91 13.69 19.60
N ASN A 150 -22.43 13.37 18.39
CA ASN A 150 -22.98 13.81 17.11
C ASN A 150 -23.23 15.35 17.11
N ARG A 151 -22.22 16.14 17.49
CA ARG A 151 -22.32 17.60 17.64
C ARG A 151 -21.41 18.31 16.66
N LYS A 152 -21.98 19.19 15.85
CA LYS A 152 -21.23 20.08 14.93
C LYS A 152 -20.78 21.34 15.68
N HIS A 153 -19.60 21.84 15.30
CA HIS A 153 -18.99 23.08 15.81
C HIS A 153 -18.59 23.07 17.30
N ILE A 154 -18.65 21.91 17.96
CA ILE A 154 -18.25 21.73 19.36
C ILE A 154 -17.43 20.46 19.46
N VAL A 155 -16.25 20.55 20.06
CA VAL A 155 -15.39 19.41 20.39
C VAL A 155 -14.84 19.59 21.80
N PRO A 156 -14.43 18.52 22.49
CA PRO A 156 -13.71 18.60 23.76
C PRO A 156 -12.42 19.42 23.62
N LYS A 157 -11.89 19.89 24.75
CA LYS A 157 -10.55 20.46 24.85
C LYS A 157 -9.53 19.34 25.07
N GLY A 158 -9.36 18.48 24.05
CA GLY A 158 -8.44 17.38 24.10
C GLY A 158 -6.99 17.87 24.26
N GLU A 159 -6.22 17.19 25.10
CA GLU A 159 -4.82 17.53 25.33
C GLU A 159 -3.95 17.11 24.15
N HIS A 160 -4.13 15.87 23.70
CA HIS A 160 -3.37 15.29 22.60
C HIS A 160 -3.68 16.00 21.27
N GLY A 161 -4.94 16.18 20.93
CA GLY A 161 -5.33 16.87 19.71
C GLY A 161 -4.98 18.36 19.71
N THR A 162 -4.98 19.02 20.88
CA THR A 162 -4.49 20.42 21.00
C THR A 162 -2.99 20.49 20.69
N HIS A 163 -2.21 19.54 21.21
CA HIS A 163 -0.77 19.46 20.93
C HIS A 163 -0.49 19.25 19.43
N ILE A 164 -1.20 18.32 18.80
CA ILE A 164 -1.12 18.06 17.36
C ILE A 164 -1.51 19.29 16.53
N ALA A 165 -2.56 19.99 16.95
CA ALA A 165 -3.01 21.21 16.28
C ALA A 165 -1.93 22.29 16.26
N GLY A 166 -1.23 22.47 17.39
CA GLY A 166 -0.12 23.41 17.49
C GLY A 166 1.05 23.06 16.59
N ILE A 167 1.42 21.76 16.52
CA ILE A 167 2.48 21.30 15.61
C ILE A 167 2.14 21.65 14.16
N ILE A 168 0.88 21.50 13.74
CA ILE A 168 0.48 21.81 12.37
C ILE A 168 0.41 23.31 12.14
N ALA A 169 -0.28 24.08 13.02
CA ALA A 169 -0.73 25.41 12.66
C ALA A 169 -0.81 26.43 13.81
N SER A 170 0.00 26.31 14.88
CA SER A 170 0.19 27.45 15.79
C SER A 170 0.54 28.69 14.99
N SER A 171 -0.02 29.84 15.39
CA SER A 171 0.21 31.11 14.72
C SER A 171 1.68 31.51 14.85
N ALA A 172 2.31 31.89 13.77
CA ALA A 172 3.68 32.40 13.79
C ALA A 172 3.71 33.92 13.73
N ASN A 173 4.70 34.53 14.35
CA ASN A 173 4.91 35.98 14.41
C ASN A 173 3.77 36.72 15.13
N ASN A 174 3.20 36.12 16.19
CA ASN A 174 2.20 36.75 17.04
C ASN A 174 2.74 37.14 18.41
N GLY A 175 4.03 36.89 18.68
CA GLY A 175 4.73 37.25 19.92
C GLY A 175 4.40 36.36 21.11
N ILE A 176 3.68 35.25 20.92
CA ILE A 176 3.32 34.30 21.97
C ILE A 176 3.63 32.87 21.55
N GLY A 177 3.87 31.99 22.51
CA GLY A 177 4.05 30.55 22.28
C GLY A 177 5.11 30.22 21.26
N GLY A 178 4.78 29.30 20.36
CA GLY A 178 5.63 28.82 19.29
C GLY A 178 4.95 28.93 17.92
N ALA A 179 5.53 28.28 16.92
CA ALA A 179 5.00 28.28 15.56
C ALA A 179 4.63 26.87 15.11
N GLY A 180 3.56 26.72 14.34
CA GLY A 180 3.24 25.48 13.64
C GLY A 180 4.02 25.37 12.32
N VAL A 181 4.12 24.16 11.79
CA VAL A 181 4.83 23.90 10.53
C VAL A 181 4.19 24.67 9.36
N ALA A 182 2.88 24.75 9.31
CA ALA A 182 2.10 25.48 8.30
C ALA A 182 1.10 26.46 8.97
N PRO A 183 1.59 27.56 9.53
CA PRO A 183 0.79 28.40 10.46
C PRO A 183 -0.45 29.04 9.84
N ASN A 184 -0.58 29.09 8.52
CA ASN A 184 -1.72 29.74 7.86
C ASN A 184 -2.84 28.79 7.42
N VAL A 185 -2.70 27.47 7.62
CA VAL A 185 -3.75 26.51 7.22
C VAL A 185 -4.92 26.53 8.20
N LYS A 186 -6.05 25.99 7.79
CA LYS A 186 -7.20 25.74 8.64
C LYS A 186 -7.16 24.33 9.23
N LEU A 187 -7.64 24.20 10.44
CA LEU A 187 -7.74 22.94 11.18
C LEU A 187 -9.20 22.55 11.35
N MET A 188 -9.52 21.30 11.07
CA MET A 188 -10.84 20.72 11.28
C MET A 188 -10.73 19.66 12.38
N PRO A 189 -10.99 20.00 13.66
CA PRO A 189 -10.93 19.02 14.72
C PRO A 189 -12.15 18.11 14.68
N ILE A 190 -11.91 16.80 14.76
CA ILE A 190 -12.95 15.77 14.83
C ILE A 190 -12.63 14.87 16.03
N ASN A 191 -13.49 14.93 17.06
CA ASN A 191 -13.33 14.09 18.23
C ASN A 191 -13.89 12.70 17.97
N VAL A 192 -13.09 11.67 18.25
CA VAL A 192 -13.46 10.25 18.14
C VAL A 192 -13.22 9.49 19.46
N PHE A 193 -12.70 10.17 20.50
CA PHE A 193 -12.38 9.55 21.77
C PHE A 193 -13.49 9.75 22.82
N ASP A 194 -13.85 8.66 23.48
CA ASP A 194 -14.59 8.65 24.74
C ASP A 194 -13.68 8.08 25.83
N GLY A 195 -13.06 8.98 26.60
CA GLY A 195 -11.95 8.65 27.48
C GLY A 195 -10.68 8.30 26.70
N GLU A 196 -10.10 7.13 26.97
CA GLU A 196 -8.83 6.69 26.36
C GLU A 196 -9.04 5.91 25.04
N TYR A 197 -10.27 5.61 24.64
CA TYR A 197 -10.56 4.73 23.52
C TYR A 197 -11.40 5.43 22.44
N ALA A 198 -11.15 5.03 21.21
CA ALA A 198 -11.94 5.43 20.05
C ALA A 198 -12.51 4.18 19.37
N ASP A 199 -13.78 4.19 19.05
CA ASP A 199 -14.43 3.13 18.31
C ASP A 199 -14.12 3.23 16.81
N THR A 200 -13.98 2.07 16.17
CA THR A 200 -13.79 2.01 14.71
C THR A 200 -14.92 2.71 13.95
N ALA A 201 -16.16 2.65 14.45
CA ALA A 201 -17.31 3.30 13.84
C ALA A 201 -17.18 4.83 13.88
N ASP A 202 -16.74 5.38 15.01
CA ASP A 202 -16.51 6.82 15.17
C ASP A 202 -15.37 7.33 14.27
N ILE A 203 -14.28 6.55 14.14
CA ILE A 203 -13.18 6.87 13.22
C ILE A 203 -13.69 6.87 11.76
N ILE A 204 -14.54 5.91 11.37
CA ILE A 204 -15.15 5.87 10.04
C ILE A 204 -16.05 7.09 9.81
N ASP A 205 -16.91 7.45 10.78
CA ASP A 205 -17.76 8.63 10.68
C ASP A 205 -16.92 9.91 10.56
N ALA A 206 -15.85 10.04 11.35
CA ALA A 206 -14.91 11.15 11.27
C ALA A 206 -14.26 11.28 9.88
N ILE A 207 -13.84 10.16 9.27
CA ILE A 207 -13.30 10.16 7.90
C ILE A 207 -14.36 10.62 6.91
N HIS A 208 -15.59 10.12 6.99
CA HIS A 208 -16.69 10.52 6.12
C HIS A 208 -17.04 11.99 6.30
N TYR A 209 -17.03 12.49 7.54
CA TYR A 209 -17.25 13.92 7.81
C TYR A 209 -16.15 14.79 7.19
N ALA A 210 -14.88 14.41 7.36
CA ALA A 210 -13.75 15.11 6.74
C ALA A 210 -13.88 15.17 5.20
N VAL A 211 -14.34 14.08 4.57
CA VAL A 211 -14.63 14.02 3.12
C VAL A 211 -15.75 14.98 2.75
N GLN A 212 -16.86 14.97 3.49
CA GLN A 212 -18.02 15.85 3.24
C GLN A 212 -17.65 17.33 3.37
N GLN A 213 -16.82 17.66 4.36
CA GLN A 213 -16.34 19.03 4.63
C GLN A 213 -15.13 19.42 3.78
N LYS A 214 -14.75 18.60 2.79
CA LYS A 214 -13.68 18.87 1.81
C LYS A 214 -12.30 19.12 2.43
N ALA A 215 -11.94 18.36 3.47
CA ALA A 215 -10.58 18.36 3.97
C ALA A 215 -9.61 17.99 2.84
N ASN A 216 -8.44 18.64 2.82
CA ASN A 216 -7.36 18.30 1.90
C ASN A 216 -6.48 17.19 2.47
N ILE A 217 -6.22 17.25 3.78
CA ILE A 217 -5.36 16.32 4.51
C ILE A 217 -6.13 15.79 5.71
N ILE A 218 -6.01 14.50 6.02
CA ILE A 218 -6.45 13.89 7.26
C ILE A 218 -5.22 13.47 8.04
N ASN A 219 -5.10 13.93 9.28
CA ASN A 219 -4.10 13.52 10.25
C ASN A 219 -4.75 12.60 11.29
N MET A 220 -4.24 11.38 11.43
CA MET A 220 -4.65 10.40 12.43
C MET A 220 -3.45 9.99 13.29
N SER A 221 -3.28 10.66 14.43
CA SER A 221 -2.24 10.33 15.40
C SER A 221 -2.70 9.24 16.37
N LEU A 222 -3.40 8.24 15.86
CA LEU A 222 -4.01 7.12 16.56
C LEU A 222 -3.82 5.82 15.78
N GLY A 223 -4.04 4.69 16.44
CA GLY A 223 -4.02 3.40 15.75
C GLY A 223 -4.07 2.21 16.69
N ASP A 224 -4.33 1.03 16.11
CA ASP A 224 -4.35 -0.26 16.77
C ASP A 224 -3.84 -1.36 15.84
N THR A 225 -3.46 -2.51 16.39
CA THR A 225 -2.97 -3.66 15.61
C THR A 225 -4.08 -4.43 14.90
N SER A 226 -5.34 -4.15 15.23
CA SER A 226 -6.52 -4.82 14.68
C SER A 226 -6.84 -4.33 13.28
N TYR A 227 -6.86 -5.24 12.31
CA TYR A 227 -7.29 -4.93 10.95
C TYR A 227 -8.80 -4.80 10.85
N SER A 228 -9.30 -3.70 10.31
CA SER A 228 -10.71 -3.49 10.00
C SER A 228 -10.92 -3.26 8.50
N GLU A 229 -11.68 -4.12 7.85
CA GLU A 229 -12.04 -3.97 6.43
C GLU A 229 -12.92 -2.73 6.19
N SER A 230 -13.82 -2.39 7.13
CA SER A 230 -14.69 -1.22 7.02
C SER A 230 -13.89 0.07 7.11
N LEU A 231 -12.93 0.15 8.04
CA LEU A 231 -12.03 1.29 8.15
C LEU A 231 -11.12 1.42 6.93
N ASN A 232 -10.60 0.30 6.41
CA ASN A 232 -9.82 0.28 5.18
C ASN A 232 -10.62 0.83 3.98
N LYS A 233 -11.91 0.48 3.87
CA LYS A 233 -12.79 1.02 2.82
C LYS A 233 -13.00 2.52 2.96
N ALA A 234 -13.26 3.04 4.17
CA ALA A 234 -13.41 4.47 4.41
C ALA A 234 -12.14 5.25 4.03
N VAL A 235 -10.96 4.74 4.39
CA VAL A 235 -9.65 5.28 3.99
C VAL A 235 -9.51 5.31 2.45
N GLN A 236 -9.83 4.20 1.78
CA GLN A 236 -9.75 4.14 0.31
C GLN A 236 -10.72 5.11 -0.37
N GLU A 237 -11.92 5.30 0.17
CA GLU A 237 -12.90 6.26 -0.34
C GLU A 237 -12.40 7.70 -0.17
N ALA A 238 -11.88 8.07 0.99
CA ALA A 238 -11.28 9.37 1.22
C ALA A 238 -10.11 9.63 0.27
N TYR A 239 -9.23 8.64 0.09
CA TYR A 239 -8.14 8.72 -0.88
C TYR A 239 -8.66 8.92 -2.32
N LYS A 240 -9.67 8.17 -2.76
CA LYS A 240 -10.29 8.33 -4.10
C LYS A 240 -10.89 9.73 -4.29
N LYS A 241 -11.38 10.36 -3.23
CA LYS A 241 -11.90 11.75 -3.25
C LYS A 241 -10.80 12.82 -3.28
N GLY A 242 -9.53 12.44 -3.27
CA GLY A 242 -8.41 13.36 -3.42
C GLY A 242 -7.73 13.76 -2.11
N ILE A 243 -8.12 13.21 -0.98
CA ILE A 243 -7.58 13.54 0.33
C ILE A 243 -6.25 12.80 0.55
N LEU A 244 -5.24 13.50 1.08
CA LEU A 244 -4.00 12.91 1.57
C LEU A 244 -4.21 12.46 3.01
N ILE A 245 -3.79 11.25 3.35
CA ILE A 245 -4.00 10.67 4.68
C ILE A 245 -2.65 10.34 5.29
N VAL A 246 -2.39 10.82 6.50
CA VAL A 246 -1.18 10.54 7.30
C VAL A 246 -1.58 9.93 8.62
N ALA A 247 -0.83 8.90 9.08
CA ALA A 247 -1.10 8.24 10.35
C ALA A 247 0.18 7.79 11.06
N ALA A 248 0.10 7.70 12.39
CA ALA A 248 1.20 7.31 13.25
C ALA A 248 1.53 5.82 13.12
N ALA A 249 2.82 5.49 12.98
CA ALA A 249 3.28 4.11 12.81
C ALA A 249 3.13 3.26 14.09
N GLY A 250 2.93 3.91 15.27
CA GLY A 250 2.80 3.27 16.58
C GLY A 250 4.05 3.43 17.44
N ASN A 251 3.91 3.14 18.74
CA ASN A 251 4.92 3.44 19.77
C ASN A 251 5.40 2.19 20.54
N GLU A 252 5.32 1.00 19.93
CA GLU A 252 5.71 -0.30 20.51
C GLU A 252 7.05 -0.79 19.96
N GLY A 253 7.90 0.11 19.45
CA GLY A 253 9.16 -0.21 18.78
C GLY A 253 10.22 -0.89 19.65
N ASP A 254 10.09 -0.79 20.97
CA ASP A 254 10.92 -1.47 21.97
C ASP A 254 10.58 -2.96 22.14
N MET A 255 9.42 -3.42 21.64
CA MET A 255 9.04 -4.84 21.62
C MET A 255 9.90 -5.69 20.67
N GLY A 256 10.87 -5.08 19.96
CA GLY A 256 11.83 -5.78 19.11
C GLY A 256 11.16 -6.55 17.98
N LYS A 257 11.40 -7.85 17.86
CA LYS A 257 10.83 -8.70 16.80
C LYS A 257 9.30 -8.83 16.83
N ASN A 258 8.66 -8.40 17.90
CA ASN A 258 7.22 -8.48 18.10
C ASN A 258 6.48 -7.20 17.67
N VAL A 259 7.17 -6.20 17.11
CA VAL A 259 6.53 -5.00 16.57
C VAL A 259 5.54 -5.38 15.48
N GLN A 260 4.28 -5.00 15.68
CA GLN A 260 3.19 -5.31 14.77
C GLN A 260 2.87 -4.12 13.86
N ARG A 261 2.12 -4.39 12.80
CA ARG A 261 1.52 -3.34 11.97
C ARG A 261 0.43 -2.64 12.75
N VAL A 262 0.45 -1.33 12.70
CA VAL A 262 -0.60 -0.49 13.30
C VAL A 262 -1.49 0.06 12.17
N TYR A 263 -2.79 -0.01 12.36
CA TYR A 263 -3.79 0.55 11.44
C TYR A 263 -4.42 1.79 12.07
N PRO A 264 -4.69 2.84 11.28
CA PRO A 264 -4.76 2.87 9.81
C PRO A 264 -3.42 3.06 9.10
N ALA A 265 -2.29 3.31 9.78
CA ALA A 265 -1.00 3.60 9.15
C ALA A 265 -0.54 2.50 8.16
N ALA A 266 -0.84 1.23 8.44
CA ALA A 266 -0.45 0.11 7.58
C ALA A 266 -1.39 -0.14 6.39
N PHE A 267 -2.48 0.63 6.22
CA PHE A 267 -3.33 0.53 5.04
C PHE A 267 -2.65 1.11 3.80
N SER A 268 -2.98 0.57 2.64
CA SER A 268 -2.62 1.20 1.37
C SER A 268 -3.21 2.60 1.28
N HIS A 269 -2.46 3.55 0.73
CA HIS A 269 -2.87 4.96 0.56
C HIS A 269 -2.90 5.79 1.85
N VAL A 270 -2.32 5.30 2.93
CA VAL A 270 -2.01 6.08 4.13
C VAL A 270 -0.50 6.25 4.22
N ILE A 271 -0.04 7.46 4.47
CA ILE A 271 1.38 7.74 4.75
C ILE A 271 1.65 7.35 6.19
N SER A 272 2.39 6.28 6.39
CA SER A 272 2.82 5.80 7.71
C SER A 272 4.05 6.55 8.19
N VAL A 273 3.96 7.18 9.37
CA VAL A 273 4.98 8.09 9.88
C VAL A 273 5.66 7.53 11.13
N ALA A 274 6.98 7.32 11.05
CA ALA A 274 7.85 6.97 12.17
C ALA A 274 8.43 8.24 12.84
N ALA A 275 8.91 8.11 14.08
CA ALA A 275 9.52 9.23 14.81
C ALA A 275 11.05 9.26 14.69
N THR A 276 11.61 10.49 14.71
CA THR A 276 13.04 10.76 14.93
C THR A 276 13.22 11.71 16.11
N ASN A 277 14.39 11.61 16.77
CA ASN A 277 14.81 12.59 17.78
C ASN A 277 15.66 13.71 17.15
N SER A 278 16.13 14.65 17.98
CA SER A 278 16.95 15.81 17.56
C SER A 278 18.29 15.41 16.92
N SER A 279 18.78 14.19 17.12
CA SER A 279 19.99 13.64 16.51
C SER A 279 19.70 12.82 15.23
N ASP A 280 18.49 12.86 14.68
CA ASP A 280 18.03 12.06 13.52
C ASP A 280 18.06 10.55 13.77
N LYS A 281 18.01 10.12 15.02
CA LYS A 281 17.92 8.70 15.40
C LYS A 281 16.47 8.34 15.71
N ARG A 282 16.10 7.08 15.43
CA ARG A 282 14.81 6.51 15.83
C ARG A 282 14.80 6.37 17.38
N PRO A 283 13.86 6.98 18.09
CA PRO A 283 13.60 6.67 19.50
C PRO A 283 13.20 5.19 19.66
N SER A 284 13.50 4.59 20.81
CA SER A 284 13.23 3.17 21.05
C SER A 284 11.75 2.79 20.83
N TYR A 285 10.85 3.66 21.25
CA TYR A 285 9.40 3.43 21.14
C TYR A 285 8.90 3.44 19.69
N SER A 286 9.50 4.22 18.78
CA SER A 286 8.95 4.34 17.42
C SER A 286 8.90 3.00 16.71
N ASN A 287 7.73 2.60 16.24
CA ASN A 287 7.56 1.40 15.43
C ASN A 287 8.38 1.45 14.15
N TYR A 288 8.75 0.28 13.68
CA TYR A 288 9.46 0.06 12.42
C TYR A 288 8.87 -1.14 11.70
N HIS A 289 8.54 -0.95 10.43
CA HIS A 289 7.95 -1.98 9.59
C HIS A 289 8.11 -1.61 8.11
N SER A 290 7.95 -2.60 7.22
CA SER A 290 7.96 -2.36 5.76
C SER A 290 6.84 -1.43 5.27
N THR A 291 5.86 -1.13 6.12
CA THR A 291 4.79 -0.15 5.82
C THR A 291 5.16 1.27 6.21
N VAL A 292 6.25 1.51 6.93
CA VAL A 292 6.70 2.89 7.21
C VAL A 292 7.09 3.56 5.90
N ASP A 293 6.53 4.75 5.66
CA ASP A 293 6.76 5.48 4.42
C ASP A 293 7.72 6.64 4.60
N ILE A 294 7.70 7.31 5.76
CA ILE A 294 8.52 8.49 6.04
C ILE A 294 8.71 8.63 7.55
N ALA A 295 9.74 9.35 7.97
CA ALA A 295 9.96 9.70 9.36
C ALA A 295 9.88 11.22 9.57
N ALA A 296 9.62 11.65 10.79
CA ALA A 296 9.62 13.07 11.17
C ALA A 296 10.02 13.25 12.63
N PRO A 297 10.42 14.48 13.07
CA PRO A 297 10.62 14.79 14.47
C PRO A 297 9.41 14.40 15.32
N GLY A 298 9.64 13.58 16.34
CA GLY A 298 8.56 13.08 17.20
C GLY A 298 8.96 12.89 18.67
N ASP A 299 10.18 13.27 19.04
CA ASP A 299 10.72 13.10 20.38
C ASP A 299 10.97 14.46 21.01
N ASP A 300 10.47 14.70 22.24
CA ASP A 300 10.54 15.98 22.94
C ASP A 300 10.07 17.15 22.04
N ILE A 301 8.83 17.11 21.62
CA ILE A 301 8.21 18.11 20.76
C ILE A 301 7.38 19.09 21.60
N LEU A 302 7.79 20.37 21.59
CA LEU A 302 7.08 21.46 22.26
C LEU A 302 5.93 21.96 21.38
N SER A 303 4.71 22.00 21.95
CA SER A 303 3.52 22.51 21.26
C SER A 303 2.44 22.98 22.25
N THR A 304 1.30 23.44 21.73
CA THR A 304 0.17 23.95 22.50
C THR A 304 -0.52 22.86 23.34
N LEU A 305 -0.96 23.23 24.52
CA LEU A 305 -1.78 22.43 25.43
C LEU A 305 -3.05 23.21 25.80
N PRO A 306 -4.13 22.55 26.28
CA PRO A 306 -5.35 23.26 26.69
C PRO A 306 -5.11 24.36 27.71
N ASN A 307 -6.00 25.38 27.69
CA ASN A 307 -6.01 26.50 28.59
C ASN A 307 -4.78 27.43 28.49
N GLY A 308 -4.31 27.68 27.27
CA GLY A 308 -3.22 28.60 26.96
C GLY A 308 -1.84 28.12 27.39
N LYS A 309 -1.68 26.81 27.63
CA LYS A 309 -0.42 26.20 28.04
C LYS A 309 0.37 25.65 26.85
N TYR A 310 1.65 25.35 27.12
CA TYR A 310 2.56 24.67 26.21
C TYR A 310 3.26 23.53 26.95
N GLY A 311 3.63 22.47 26.25
CA GLY A 311 4.32 21.33 26.84
C GLY A 311 4.97 20.44 25.79
N TRP A 312 5.84 19.55 26.27
CA TRP A 312 6.55 18.58 25.46
C TRP A 312 5.83 17.25 25.46
N MET A 313 5.72 16.65 24.29
CA MET A 313 5.26 15.27 24.11
C MET A 313 6.18 14.52 23.16
N SER A 314 6.25 13.18 23.34
CA SER A 314 7.00 12.27 22.49
C SER A 314 6.10 11.17 21.94
N GLY A 315 6.24 10.84 20.66
CA GLY A 315 5.49 9.79 20.00
C GLY A 315 5.51 9.92 18.49
N THR A 316 5.18 8.84 17.80
CA THR A 316 4.85 8.89 16.36
C THR A 316 3.63 9.78 16.11
N SER A 317 2.81 10.01 17.15
CA SER A 317 1.71 10.98 17.19
C SER A 317 2.17 12.41 16.93
N MET A 318 3.37 12.82 17.39
CA MET A 318 3.96 14.15 17.17
C MET A 318 4.68 14.24 15.83
N ALA A 319 5.21 13.12 15.33
CA ALA A 319 5.83 13.03 14.02
C ALA A 319 4.80 13.17 12.87
N THR A 320 3.62 12.61 13.04
CA THR A 320 2.55 12.59 12.04
C THR A 320 2.09 14.00 11.62
N PRO A 321 1.77 14.93 12.54
CA PRO A 321 1.40 16.30 12.21
C PRO A 321 2.55 17.11 11.57
N MET A 322 3.82 16.76 11.80
CA MET A 322 4.94 17.37 11.07
C MET A 322 4.84 17.07 9.57
N VAL A 323 4.54 15.81 9.21
CA VAL A 323 4.34 15.40 7.82
C VAL A 323 3.10 16.06 7.22
N ALA A 324 1.99 16.12 7.96
CA ALA A 324 0.77 16.80 7.54
C ALA A 324 1.03 18.30 7.28
N GLY A 325 1.78 18.97 8.16
CA GLY A 325 2.16 20.36 8.00
C GLY A 325 3.05 20.60 6.78
N VAL A 326 4.07 19.76 6.56
CA VAL A 326 4.93 19.87 5.35
C VAL A 326 4.12 19.60 4.08
N ALA A 327 3.21 18.62 4.08
CA ALA A 327 2.30 18.37 2.97
C ALA A 327 1.43 19.60 2.68
N ALA A 328 0.93 20.26 3.73
CA ALA A 328 0.15 21.48 3.61
C ALA A 328 0.97 22.65 3.04
N LEU A 329 2.25 22.81 3.44
CA LEU A 329 3.15 23.79 2.83
C LEU A 329 3.36 23.55 1.35
N ILE A 330 3.64 22.29 0.95
CA ILE A 330 3.82 21.89 -0.45
C ILE A 330 2.56 22.24 -1.26
N TRP A 331 1.41 21.85 -0.76
CA TRP A 331 0.13 22.02 -1.48
C TRP A 331 -0.28 23.49 -1.55
N SER A 332 0.04 24.27 -0.52
CA SER A 332 -0.18 25.73 -0.53
C SER A 332 0.76 26.45 -1.50
N HIS A 333 1.99 25.97 -1.65
CA HIS A 333 2.97 26.55 -2.58
C HIS A 333 2.63 26.25 -4.05
N GLU A 334 2.18 25.04 -4.32
CA GLU A 334 1.78 24.57 -5.65
C GLU A 334 0.37 23.96 -5.64
N PRO A 335 -0.71 24.79 -5.65
CA PRO A 335 -2.10 24.31 -5.50
C PRO A 335 -2.59 23.40 -6.64
N LYS A 336 -1.87 23.36 -7.76
CA LYS A 336 -2.20 22.51 -8.91
C LYS A 336 -1.78 21.05 -8.72
N LEU A 337 -0.94 20.76 -7.73
CA LEU A 337 -0.54 19.38 -7.42
C LEU A 337 -1.75 18.58 -6.93
N ASN A 338 -1.86 17.34 -7.38
CA ASN A 338 -2.77 16.38 -6.76
C ASN A 338 -2.09 15.70 -5.55
N LYS A 339 -2.88 14.97 -4.74
CA LYS A 339 -2.37 14.31 -3.53
C LYS A 339 -1.17 13.39 -3.75
N THR A 340 -1.17 12.63 -4.87
CA THR A 340 -0.06 11.73 -5.20
C THR A 340 1.22 12.52 -5.52
N GLU A 341 1.07 13.68 -6.13
CA GLU A 341 2.18 14.59 -6.41
C GLU A 341 2.77 15.18 -5.14
N VAL A 342 1.92 15.56 -4.18
CA VAL A 342 2.35 16.00 -2.84
C VAL A 342 3.05 14.86 -2.10
N GLU A 343 2.49 13.66 -2.12
CA GLU A 343 3.08 12.45 -1.52
C GLU A 343 4.47 12.15 -2.06
N TYR A 344 4.65 12.10 -3.39
CA TYR A 344 5.97 11.89 -3.98
C TYR A 344 6.95 13.01 -3.65
N ARG A 345 6.48 14.24 -3.53
CA ARG A 345 7.34 15.37 -3.16
C ARG A 345 7.82 15.25 -1.71
N LEU A 346 6.98 14.78 -0.79
CA LEU A 346 7.39 14.45 0.58
C LEU A 346 8.52 13.41 0.57
N TYR A 347 8.35 12.32 -0.18
CA TYR A 347 9.34 11.23 -0.22
C TYR A 347 10.64 11.63 -0.93
N ASP A 348 10.54 12.27 -2.08
CA ASP A 348 11.71 12.65 -2.88
C ASP A 348 12.54 13.78 -2.26
N SER A 349 11.94 14.60 -1.39
CA SER A 349 12.62 15.66 -0.63
C SER A 349 13.19 15.19 0.71
N ALA A 350 12.80 14.03 1.21
CA ALA A 350 13.24 13.51 2.49
C ALA A 350 14.78 13.43 2.59
N VAL A 351 15.28 13.57 3.80
CA VAL A 351 16.68 13.31 4.13
C VAL A 351 16.82 11.81 4.39
N ASP A 352 17.52 11.14 3.50
CA ASP A 352 17.77 9.69 3.60
C ASP A 352 18.50 9.38 4.91
N LEU A 353 17.91 8.56 5.76
CA LEU A 353 18.44 8.13 7.05
C LEU A 353 18.53 6.61 7.08
N GLY A 354 19.46 6.07 7.87
CA GLY A 354 19.63 4.63 7.99
C GLY A 354 20.26 3.98 6.77
N THR A 355 19.63 2.93 6.26
CA THR A 355 20.10 2.24 5.05
C THR A 355 19.70 3.05 3.81
N LYS A 356 20.64 3.23 2.88
CA LYS A 356 20.41 4.01 1.66
C LYS A 356 19.14 3.60 0.92
N GLY A 357 18.26 4.58 0.70
CA GLY A 357 16.94 4.40 0.10
C GLY A 357 15.86 4.08 1.12
N LYS A 358 14.69 3.63 0.67
CA LYS A 358 13.59 3.30 1.59
C LYS A 358 13.95 2.10 2.46
N ASP A 359 13.91 2.27 3.78
CA ASP A 359 14.12 1.21 4.77
C ASP A 359 12.93 1.07 5.74
N ILE A 360 12.98 0.09 6.64
CA ILE A 360 11.87 -0.22 7.55
C ILE A 360 11.79 0.70 8.77
N TYR A 361 12.83 1.48 9.06
CA TYR A 361 12.94 2.33 10.25
C TYR A 361 12.53 3.77 9.99
N TYR A 362 12.92 4.29 8.82
CA TYR A 362 12.73 5.69 8.45
C TYR A 362 11.90 5.87 7.15
N GLY A 363 11.47 4.76 6.53
CA GLY A 363 10.83 4.84 5.21
C GLY A 363 11.75 5.48 4.18
N ASN A 364 11.28 6.54 3.50
CA ASN A 364 12.08 7.33 2.56
C ASN A 364 13.03 8.33 3.24
N GLY A 365 13.11 8.32 4.58
CA GLY A 365 13.92 9.23 5.38
C GLY A 365 13.10 10.27 6.13
N ARG A 366 13.78 11.26 6.75
CA ARG A 366 13.15 12.35 7.50
C ARG A 366 12.61 13.44 6.56
N VAL A 367 11.34 13.80 6.74
CA VAL A 367 10.68 14.88 5.98
C VAL A 367 11.46 16.19 6.03
N ASN A 368 11.49 16.96 4.92
CA ASN A 368 12.25 18.19 4.78
C ASN A 368 11.46 19.24 4.00
N ALA A 369 10.93 20.23 4.72
CA ALA A 369 10.11 21.30 4.14
C ALA A 369 10.89 22.19 3.18
N LYS A 370 12.14 22.57 3.55
CA LYS A 370 13.01 23.40 2.68
C LYS A 370 13.15 22.76 1.32
N LYS A 371 13.66 21.53 1.29
CA LYS A 371 13.92 20.82 0.03
C LYS A 371 12.64 20.58 -0.75
N ALA A 372 11.53 20.25 -0.06
CA ALA A 372 10.23 20.03 -0.69
C ALA A 372 9.73 21.26 -1.47
N LEU A 373 9.90 22.46 -0.93
CA LEU A 373 9.49 23.70 -1.58
C LEU A 373 10.53 24.23 -2.59
N GLU A 374 11.78 23.80 -2.51
CA GLU A 374 12.83 24.13 -3.48
C GLU A 374 12.77 23.26 -4.76
N MET A 375 12.20 22.05 -4.66
CA MET A 375 12.07 21.16 -5.80
C MET A 375 11.20 21.75 -6.89
N LYS A 376 11.66 21.65 -8.15
CA LYS A 376 10.84 21.99 -9.32
C LYS A 376 10.00 20.80 -9.73
N THR A 377 8.73 21.05 -10.05
CA THR A 377 7.86 20.05 -10.65
C THR A 377 8.26 19.85 -12.10
N LEU A 378 8.72 18.64 -12.45
CA LEU A 378 9.00 18.25 -13.83
C LEU A 378 7.77 17.59 -14.45
N THR A 379 7.47 17.92 -15.69
CA THR A 379 6.43 17.21 -16.45
C THR A 379 6.82 15.74 -16.60
N LYS A 380 5.87 14.82 -16.33
CA LYS A 380 6.11 13.38 -16.39
C LYS A 380 6.28 12.88 -17.83
N PRO A 381 7.09 11.83 -18.08
CA PRO A 381 7.19 11.20 -19.39
C PRO A 381 5.89 10.46 -19.75
N SER A 382 5.64 10.23 -21.03
CA SER A 382 4.69 9.21 -21.44
C SER A 382 5.41 7.89 -21.72
N VAL A 383 4.82 6.77 -21.34
CA VAL A 383 5.45 5.44 -21.42
C VAL A 383 4.47 4.45 -22.03
N THR A 384 4.95 3.60 -22.94
CA THR A 384 4.16 2.50 -23.47
C THR A 384 4.25 1.31 -22.51
N ALA A 385 3.11 0.82 -22.04
CA ALA A 385 3.05 -0.38 -21.20
C ALA A 385 3.57 -1.60 -21.97
N ILE A 386 4.23 -2.49 -21.26
CA ILE A 386 4.84 -3.71 -21.81
C ILE A 386 4.17 -4.97 -21.24
N SER A 387 4.46 -6.09 -21.89
CA SER A 387 4.09 -7.43 -21.43
C SER A 387 5.31 -8.18 -20.85
N ASP A 388 5.05 -9.34 -20.27
CA ASP A 388 6.06 -10.28 -19.74
C ASP A 388 6.98 -10.88 -20.81
N LYS A 389 6.68 -10.67 -22.09
CA LYS A 389 7.52 -11.08 -23.24
C LYS A 389 8.48 -10.00 -23.70
N ASP A 390 8.22 -8.74 -23.33
CA ASP A 390 8.98 -7.59 -23.82
C ASP A 390 10.24 -7.35 -23.00
N THR A 391 11.27 -6.85 -23.66
CA THR A 391 12.55 -6.45 -23.07
C THR A 391 12.89 -4.98 -23.34
N LYS A 392 11.98 -4.23 -23.96
CA LYS A 392 12.16 -2.82 -24.28
C LYS A 392 11.00 -1.99 -23.76
N ILE A 393 11.31 -0.86 -23.14
CA ILE A 393 10.36 0.17 -22.73
C ILE A 393 10.61 1.40 -23.59
N ASN A 394 9.56 1.86 -24.26
CA ASN A 394 9.59 3.06 -25.09
C ASN A 394 8.72 4.16 -24.46
N GLY A 395 9.14 5.42 -24.64
CA GLY A 395 8.37 6.55 -24.16
C GLY A 395 8.74 7.86 -24.84
N LYS A 396 7.95 8.91 -24.53
CA LYS A 396 8.18 10.27 -25.03
C LYS A 396 8.65 11.17 -23.88
N ILE A 397 9.54 12.07 -24.21
CA ILE A 397 10.08 13.09 -23.31
C ILE A 397 9.27 14.38 -23.52
N PRO A 398 8.78 15.03 -22.44
CA PRO A 398 8.13 16.32 -22.54
C PRO A 398 9.04 17.39 -23.14
N ALA A 399 8.45 18.37 -23.83
CA ALA A 399 9.21 19.41 -24.55
C ALA A 399 10.00 20.34 -23.62
N ASP A 400 9.58 20.49 -22.38
CA ASP A 400 10.22 21.29 -21.33
C ASP A 400 11.43 20.58 -20.68
N PHE A 401 11.56 19.26 -20.84
CA PHE A 401 12.72 18.50 -20.32
C PHE A 401 13.82 18.40 -21.36
N LYS A 402 14.95 19.07 -21.11
CA LYS A 402 16.06 19.17 -22.09
C LYS A 402 17.18 18.17 -21.81
N THR A 403 17.61 18.06 -20.56
CA THR A 403 18.78 17.26 -20.19
C THR A 403 18.59 16.58 -18.84
N GLY A 404 19.09 15.35 -18.73
CA GLY A 404 18.99 14.57 -17.51
C GLY A 404 18.93 13.08 -17.78
N THR A 405 18.10 12.35 -17.04
CA THR A 405 17.94 10.89 -17.18
C THR A 405 16.48 10.48 -17.08
N VAL A 406 16.15 9.38 -17.78
CA VAL A 406 14.96 8.58 -17.52
C VAL A 406 15.36 7.44 -16.60
N SER A 407 14.76 7.37 -15.41
CA SER A 407 14.95 6.29 -14.44
C SER A 407 13.76 5.32 -14.53
N ILE A 408 14.04 4.04 -14.73
CA ILE A 408 13.06 2.95 -14.85
C ILE A 408 13.34 1.95 -13.76
N TYR A 409 12.37 1.68 -12.88
CA TYR A 409 12.58 0.89 -11.67
C TYR A 409 11.31 0.16 -11.21
N THR A 410 11.46 -0.78 -10.31
CA THR A 410 10.40 -1.39 -9.52
C THR A 410 10.55 -0.92 -8.06
N ASP A 411 9.61 -1.26 -7.20
CA ASP A 411 9.71 -1.08 -5.75
C ASP A 411 10.98 -1.68 -5.12
N LYS A 412 11.59 -2.66 -5.80
CA LYS A 412 12.73 -3.43 -5.29
C LYS A 412 14.07 -3.04 -5.91
N LYS A 413 14.09 -2.55 -7.16
CA LYS A 413 15.37 -2.30 -7.87
C LYS A 413 15.24 -1.39 -9.07
N GLN A 414 16.36 -0.74 -9.39
CA GLN A 414 16.57 -0.05 -10.66
C GLN A 414 16.64 -1.08 -11.79
N LEU A 415 15.89 -0.86 -12.88
CA LEU A 415 15.90 -1.71 -14.07
C LEU A 415 16.78 -1.13 -15.18
N ALA A 416 16.68 0.18 -15.42
CA ALA A 416 17.48 0.89 -16.42
C ALA A 416 17.55 2.40 -16.12
N THR A 417 18.57 3.04 -16.68
CA THR A 417 18.71 4.50 -16.73
C THR A 417 19.11 4.91 -18.15
N VAL A 418 18.37 5.84 -18.75
CA VAL A 418 18.65 6.38 -20.09
C VAL A 418 19.00 7.84 -19.97
N LYS A 419 20.16 8.25 -20.50
CA LYS A 419 20.58 9.66 -20.56
C LYS A 419 19.77 10.38 -21.64
N ILE A 420 19.39 11.62 -21.39
CA ILE A 420 18.66 12.51 -22.30
C ILE A 420 19.45 13.78 -22.49
N ASN A 421 19.71 14.15 -23.76
CA ASN A 421 20.42 15.36 -24.18
C ASN A 421 19.66 16.04 -25.31
N GLY A 422 18.34 16.22 -25.17
CA GLY A 422 17.49 16.88 -26.15
C GLY A 422 16.61 15.94 -26.97
N GLU A 423 16.72 14.61 -26.75
CA GLU A 423 15.88 13.63 -27.44
C GLU A 423 14.41 13.79 -27.01
N LYS A 424 13.48 13.59 -27.97
CA LYS A 424 12.03 13.66 -27.73
C LYS A 424 11.43 12.31 -27.32
N THR A 425 12.19 11.22 -27.47
CA THR A 425 11.78 9.85 -27.14
C THR A 425 12.93 9.11 -26.47
N PHE A 426 12.61 8.03 -25.78
CA PHE A 426 13.61 7.12 -25.23
C PHE A 426 13.24 5.68 -25.48
N THR A 427 14.26 4.83 -25.50
CA THR A 427 14.12 3.37 -25.48
C THR A 427 15.07 2.82 -24.43
N ALA A 428 14.54 2.05 -23.49
CA ALA A 428 15.32 1.38 -22.47
C ALA A 428 15.25 -0.14 -22.66
N THR A 429 16.39 -0.81 -22.62
CA THR A 429 16.45 -2.29 -22.59
C THR A 429 16.47 -2.76 -21.14
N ILE A 430 15.58 -3.70 -20.80
CA ILE A 430 15.46 -4.29 -19.48
C ILE A 430 15.41 -5.82 -19.58
N ALA A 431 15.70 -6.52 -18.50
CA ALA A 431 15.37 -7.95 -18.40
C ALA A 431 13.84 -8.15 -18.41
N LYS A 432 13.39 -9.29 -18.92
CA LYS A 432 11.96 -9.66 -18.85
C LYS A 432 11.44 -9.54 -17.41
N GLN A 433 10.26 -9.00 -17.29
CA GLN A 433 9.58 -8.85 -15.99
C GLN A 433 8.39 -9.80 -15.90
N THR A 434 8.11 -10.29 -14.71
CA THR A 434 6.95 -11.15 -14.46
C THR A 434 5.65 -10.36 -14.64
N ALA A 435 4.64 -10.98 -15.22
CA ALA A 435 3.28 -10.41 -15.32
C ALA A 435 2.78 -9.92 -13.95
N GLY A 436 2.12 -8.77 -13.93
CA GLY A 436 1.65 -8.12 -12.72
C GLY A 436 2.69 -7.25 -11.98
N THR A 437 3.99 -7.31 -12.33
CA THR A 437 5.02 -6.42 -11.78
C THR A 437 4.68 -4.97 -12.12
N THR A 438 4.71 -4.09 -11.11
CA THR A 438 4.57 -2.64 -11.33
C THR A 438 5.94 -2.06 -11.69
N ILE A 439 6.00 -1.38 -12.83
CA ILE A 439 7.17 -0.64 -13.29
C ILE A 439 6.87 0.86 -13.15
N PHE A 440 7.84 1.59 -12.62
CA PHE A 440 7.82 3.04 -12.49
C PHE A 440 8.83 3.65 -13.44
N THR A 441 8.48 4.78 -14.04
CA THR A 441 9.36 5.55 -14.93
C THR A 441 9.24 7.02 -14.59
N ARG A 442 10.37 7.70 -14.35
CA ARG A 442 10.42 9.15 -14.08
C ARG A 442 11.62 9.83 -14.73
N LEU A 443 11.51 11.13 -14.90
CA LEU A 443 12.61 12.00 -15.31
C LEU A 443 13.36 12.50 -14.09
N ILE A 444 14.67 12.69 -14.24
CA ILE A 444 15.55 13.31 -13.24
C ILE A 444 16.43 14.30 -13.99
N ASP A 445 16.36 15.60 -13.67
CA ASP A 445 17.20 16.63 -14.28
C ASP A 445 18.61 16.66 -13.68
N LYS A 446 19.47 17.51 -14.22
CA LYS A 446 20.86 17.68 -13.73
C LYS A 446 20.95 18.23 -12.31
N SER A 447 19.92 18.95 -11.86
CA SER A 447 19.82 19.49 -10.49
C SER A 447 19.24 18.47 -9.49
N GLY A 448 18.87 17.26 -9.95
CA GLY A 448 18.28 16.21 -9.12
C GLY A 448 16.77 16.36 -8.90
N ASN A 449 16.10 17.33 -9.55
CA ASN A 449 14.63 17.39 -9.51
C ASN A 449 14.06 16.18 -10.24
N LYS A 450 12.96 15.65 -9.73
CA LYS A 450 12.33 14.42 -10.22
C LYS A 450 10.92 14.69 -10.68
N SER A 451 10.52 14.11 -11.82
CA SER A 451 9.10 14.05 -12.16
C SER A 451 8.41 13.01 -11.30
N ILE A 452 7.08 13.16 -11.18
CA ILE A 452 6.26 12.08 -10.66
C ILE A 452 6.44 10.86 -11.55
N PRO A 453 6.55 9.67 -10.97
CA PRO A 453 6.67 8.47 -11.77
C PRO A 453 5.37 8.15 -12.50
N VAL A 454 5.48 7.74 -13.75
CA VAL A 454 4.43 7.04 -14.46
C VAL A 454 4.57 5.56 -14.14
N SER A 455 3.49 4.92 -13.72
CA SER A 455 3.50 3.49 -13.41
C SER A 455 2.52 2.71 -14.29
N PHE A 456 2.87 1.46 -14.56
CA PHE A 456 2.00 0.49 -15.21
C PHE A 456 2.33 -0.92 -14.73
N LYS A 457 1.36 -1.83 -14.83
CA LYS A 457 1.59 -3.26 -14.57
C LYS A 457 1.98 -3.98 -15.86
N VAL A 458 2.98 -4.83 -15.76
CA VAL A 458 3.39 -5.72 -16.86
C VAL A 458 2.23 -6.65 -17.21
N ALA A 459 1.80 -6.60 -18.47
CA ALA A 459 0.69 -7.41 -18.95
C ALA A 459 1.11 -8.87 -19.09
N ASP A 460 0.21 -9.79 -18.78
CA ASP A 460 0.38 -11.22 -19.04
C ASP A 460 0.05 -11.53 -20.51
N LYS A 461 1.05 -12.00 -21.26
CA LYS A 461 0.95 -12.50 -22.65
C LYS A 461 1.51 -13.92 -22.78
N THR A 462 1.83 -14.56 -21.64
CA THR A 462 2.33 -15.93 -21.62
C THR A 462 1.15 -16.90 -21.57
N ALA A 463 0.99 -17.65 -22.66
CA ALA A 463 -0.05 -18.67 -22.74
C ALA A 463 0.22 -19.82 -21.75
N PRO A 464 -0.84 -20.41 -21.18
CA PRO A 464 -0.72 -21.61 -20.37
C PRO A 464 0.01 -22.75 -21.09
N ALA A 465 0.65 -23.62 -20.34
CA ALA A 465 1.19 -24.86 -20.87
C ALA A 465 0.08 -25.71 -21.50
N ARG A 466 0.47 -26.49 -22.53
CA ARG A 466 -0.45 -27.42 -23.22
C ARG A 466 -1.06 -28.39 -22.19
N PRO A 467 -2.39 -28.53 -22.09
CA PRO A 467 -3.02 -29.45 -21.16
C PRO A 467 -2.59 -30.91 -21.38
N SER A 468 -2.45 -31.68 -20.32
CA SER A 468 -2.45 -33.15 -20.39
C SER A 468 -3.87 -33.67 -20.24
N VAL A 469 -4.21 -34.71 -20.99
CA VAL A 469 -5.56 -35.27 -21.01
C VAL A 469 -5.47 -36.78 -20.83
N ASN A 470 -6.22 -37.33 -19.90
CA ASN A 470 -6.34 -38.77 -19.69
C ASN A 470 -7.14 -39.41 -20.85
N THR A 471 -7.03 -40.73 -21.00
CA THR A 471 -7.82 -41.45 -21.98
C THR A 471 -9.31 -41.18 -21.80
N VAL A 472 -9.97 -40.80 -22.91
CA VAL A 472 -11.42 -40.54 -22.94
C VAL A 472 -12.10 -41.71 -23.62
N GLY A 473 -13.03 -42.35 -22.94
CA GLY A 473 -13.85 -43.43 -23.50
C GLY A 473 -15.15 -42.93 -24.12
N ASP A 474 -15.70 -43.69 -25.05
CA ASP A 474 -17.02 -43.44 -25.65
C ASP A 474 -18.18 -43.67 -24.66
N ASN A 475 -17.92 -44.35 -23.55
CA ASN A 475 -18.86 -44.66 -22.49
C ASN A 475 -19.01 -43.54 -21.44
N THR A 476 -18.19 -42.48 -21.49
CA THR A 476 -18.19 -41.36 -20.52
C THR A 476 -18.48 -40.01 -21.17
N VAL A 477 -18.99 -39.07 -20.37
CA VAL A 477 -19.07 -37.65 -20.72
C VAL A 477 -17.96 -36.85 -20.04
N LYS A 478 -17.09 -37.45 -19.22
CA LYS A 478 -16.05 -36.74 -18.45
C LYS A 478 -14.72 -36.78 -19.21
N VAL A 479 -14.10 -35.61 -19.32
CA VAL A 479 -12.72 -35.44 -19.80
C VAL A 479 -11.90 -34.92 -18.65
N THR A 480 -10.89 -35.68 -18.22
CA THR A 480 -10.04 -35.33 -17.07
C THR A 480 -8.59 -35.16 -17.50
N GLY A 481 -7.83 -34.40 -16.69
CA GLY A 481 -6.41 -34.16 -16.95
C GLY A 481 -5.82 -33.09 -16.06
N LYS A 482 -4.68 -32.53 -16.52
CA LYS A 482 -4.02 -31.41 -15.86
C LYS A 482 -3.85 -30.25 -16.84
N ALA A 483 -4.04 -29.03 -16.33
CA ALA A 483 -3.80 -27.75 -16.97
C ALA A 483 -3.17 -26.81 -15.98
N GLU A 484 -2.82 -25.60 -16.37
CA GLU A 484 -2.40 -24.56 -15.46
C GLU A 484 -3.47 -24.31 -14.39
N ALA A 485 -3.04 -24.09 -13.16
CA ALA A 485 -3.94 -23.85 -12.02
C ALA A 485 -4.88 -22.67 -12.31
N SER A 486 -6.15 -22.81 -11.95
CA SER A 486 -7.20 -21.80 -12.13
C SER A 486 -7.46 -21.38 -13.58
N SER A 487 -6.96 -22.13 -14.58
CA SER A 487 -7.25 -21.89 -15.99
C SER A 487 -8.61 -22.46 -16.41
N SER A 488 -9.25 -21.86 -17.41
CA SER A 488 -10.50 -22.34 -17.98
C SER A 488 -10.21 -23.36 -19.09
N VAL A 489 -10.52 -24.63 -18.84
CA VAL A 489 -10.31 -25.71 -19.81
C VAL A 489 -11.53 -25.89 -20.70
N THR A 490 -11.34 -25.86 -22.02
CA THR A 490 -12.38 -26.03 -23.03
C THR A 490 -12.15 -27.28 -23.83
N VAL A 491 -13.19 -28.12 -23.96
CA VAL A 491 -13.20 -29.34 -24.82
C VAL A 491 -14.09 -29.07 -26.03
N LYS A 492 -13.56 -29.34 -27.25
CA LYS A 492 -14.26 -29.15 -28.52
C LYS A 492 -14.16 -30.40 -29.39
N THR A 493 -15.07 -30.56 -30.35
CA THR A 493 -14.96 -31.42 -31.51
C THR A 493 -15.19 -30.56 -32.76
N GLY A 494 -14.17 -30.44 -33.63
CA GLY A 494 -14.18 -29.43 -34.68
C GLY A 494 -14.41 -28.03 -34.09
N LYS A 495 -15.43 -27.29 -34.58
CA LYS A 495 -15.80 -25.95 -34.08
C LYS A 495 -16.74 -25.98 -32.87
N THR A 496 -17.34 -27.14 -32.54
CA THR A 496 -18.36 -27.24 -31.48
C THR A 496 -17.73 -27.40 -30.11
N VAL A 497 -18.10 -26.53 -29.16
CA VAL A 497 -17.75 -26.67 -27.74
C VAL A 497 -18.63 -27.73 -27.10
N LEU A 498 -18.00 -28.73 -26.49
CA LEU A 498 -18.68 -29.82 -25.79
C LEU A 498 -18.82 -29.56 -24.27
N GLY A 499 -17.90 -28.78 -23.71
CA GLY A 499 -17.91 -28.43 -22.29
C GLY A 499 -16.75 -27.52 -21.90
N LYS A 500 -16.89 -26.88 -20.73
CA LYS A 500 -15.86 -26.05 -20.08
C LYS A 500 -15.85 -26.33 -18.58
N ALA A 501 -14.67 -26.23 -17.95
CA ALA A 501 -14.51 -26.25 -16.49
C ALA A 501 -13.19 -25.59 -16.12
N ASN A 502 -13.08 -25.09 -14.89
CA ASN A 502 -11.82 -24.57 -14.39
C ASN A 502 -10.97 -25.69 -13.77
N SER A 503 -9.66 -25.59 -13.93
CA SER A 503 -8.70 -26.40 -13.18
C SER A 503 -8.64 -25.89 -11.72
N ASN A 504 -8.41 -26.79 -10.79
CA ASN A 504 -8.23 -26.43 -9.37
C ASN A 504 -6.80 -25.87 -9.11
N SER A 505 -6.50 -25.54 -7.84
CA SER A 505 -5.19 -25.03 -7.43
C SER A 505 -4.03 -26.00 -7.69
N ALA A 506 -4.29 -27.32 -7.76
CA ALA A 506 -3.30 -28.34 -8.12
C ALA A 506 -3.23 -28.60 -9.65
N GLY A 507 -3.96 -27.82 -10.45
CA GLY A 507 -4.02 -27.93 -11.89
C GLY A 507 -4.93 -29.05 -12.42
N ASN A 508 -5.63 -29.82 -11.59
CA ASN A 508 -6.50 -30.90 -12.06
C ASN A 508 -7.81 -30.33 -12.61
N PHE A 509 -8.32 -30.89 -13.70
CA PHE A 509 -9.61 -30.53 -14.26
C PHE A 509 -10.49 -31.75 -14.56
N THR A 510 -11.79 -31.51 -14.55
CA THR A 510 -12.83 -32.41 -15.02
C THR A 510 -13.85 -31.61 -15.81
N VAL A 511 -13.84 -31.77 -17.13
CA VAL A 511 -14.82 -31.17 -18.03
C VAL A 511 -15.93 -32.19 -18.30
N THR A 512 -17.17 -31.83 -18.03
CA THR A 512 -18.34 -32.64 -18.44
C THR A 512 -18.82 -32.19 -19.81
N MET A 513 -18.76 -33.09 -20.78
CA MET A 513 -19.26 -32.88 -22.14
C MET A 513 -20.78 -32.96 -22.18
N SER A 514 -21.42 -32.16 -23.04
CA SER A 514 -22.86 -32.15 -23.26
C SER A 514 -23.44 -33.49 -23.70
N LYS A 515 -22.63 -34.34 -24.34
CA LYS A 515 -22.98 -35.71 -24.76
C LYS A 515 -21.75 -36.60 -24.93
N LYS A 516 -21.96 -37.92 -24.82
CA LYS A 516 -20.93 -38.92 -25.14
C LYS A 516 -20.48 -38.76 -26.59
N GLN A 517 -19.24 -39.07 -26.86
CA GLN A 517 -18.65 -39.03 -28.21
C GLN A 517 -18.36 -40.45 -28.69
N LYS A 518 -18.56 -40.71 -29.99
CA LYS A 518 -18.30 -42.01 -30.58
C LYS A 518 -16.80 -42.33 -30.58
N ALA A 519 -16.44 -43.58 -30.40
CA ALA A 519 -15.09 -44.10 -30.57
C ALA A 519 -14.47 -43.63 -31.91
N GLY A 520 -13.19 -43.26 -31.88
CA GLY A 520 -12.47 -42.71 -33.04
C GLY A 520 -12.67 -41.20 -33.25
N LYS A 521 -13.59 -40.54 -32.55
CA LYS A 521 -13.79 -39.08 -32.65
C LYS A 521 -12.61 -38.35 -32.02
N VAL A 522 -12.09 -37.31 -32.69
CA VAL A 522 -11.02 -36.49 -32.18
C VAL A 522 -11.60 -35.30 -31.38
N LEU A 523 -11.13 -35.12 -30.16
CA LEU A 523 -11.41 -33.99 -29.30
C LEU A 523 -10.19 -33.06 -29.27
N SER A 524 -10.44 -31.76 -29.17
CA SER A 524 -9.44 -30.72 -28.98
C SER A 524 -9.64 -30.09 -27.58
N VAL A 525 -8.58 -30.00 -26.80
CA VAL A 525 -8.58 -29.47 -25.45
C VAL A 525 -7.60 -28.30 -25.36
N THR A 526 -8.07 -27.16 -24.86
CA THR A 526 -7.25 -25.98 -24.63
C THR A 526 -7.48 -25.46 -23.21
N ALA A 527 -6.46 -24.84 -22.62
CA ALA A 527 -6.56 -24.05 -21.37
C ALA A 527 -6.47 -22.57 -21.71
N THR A 528 -7.23 -21.75 -20.99
CA THR A 528 -7.21 -20.27 -21.07
C THR A 528 -6.96 -19.74 -19.68
N ASP A 529 -5.93 -18.89 -19.50
CA ASP A 529 -5.62 -18.24 -18.22
C ASP A 529 -6.58 -17.09 -17.89
N LYS A 530 -6.32 -16.39 -16.75
CA LYS A 530 -7.10 -15.21 -16.35
C LYS A 530 -6.91 -14.01 -17.27
N ALA A 531 -5.77 -13.91 -17.95
CA ALA A 531 -5.46 -12.83 -18.88
C ALA A 531 -6.05 -13.05 -20.27
N GLY A 532 -6.62 -14.24 -20.53
CA GLY A 532 -7.22 -14.62 -21.80
C GLY A 532 -6.24 -15.27 -22.79
N ASN A 533 -5.01 -15.58 -22.38
CA ASN A 533 -4.07 -16.29 -23.25
C ASN A 533 -4.48 -17.76 -23.36
N ILE A 534 -4.38 -18.32 -24.58
CA ILE A 534 -4.86 -19.68 -24.89
C ILE A 534 -3.66 -20.57 -25.15
N SER A 535 -3.63 -21.75 -24.51
CA SER A 535 -2.61 -22.78 -24.71
C SER A 535 -2.62 -23.34 -26.13
N SER A 536 -1.54 -24.01 -26.52
CA SER A 536 -1.55 -24.89 -27.65
C SER A 536 -2.57 -26.03 -27.46
N ILE A 537 -3.15 -26.50 -28.57
CA ILE A 537 -4.21 -27.51 -28.57
C ILE A 537 -3.63 -28.90 -28.21
N LYS A 538 -4.25 -29.57 -27.26
CA LYS A 538 -4.09 -31.02 -27.04
C LYS A 538 -5.21 -31.77 -27.74
N THR A 539 -4.88 -32.66 -28.66
CA THR A 539 -5.84 -33.60 -29.26
C THR A 539 -5.87 -34.90 -28.49
N VAL A 540 -7.04 -35.51 -28.39
CA VAL A 540 -7.24 -36.88 -27.87
C VAL A 540 -8.31 -37.59 -28.69
N THR A 541 -8.02 -38.81 -29.08
CA THR A 541 -8.99 -39.68 -29.81
C THR A 541 -9.80 -40.45 -28.78
N VAL A 542 -11.12 -40.42 -28.91
CA VAL A 542 -12.03 -41.18 -28.06
C VAL A 542 -11.81 -42.67 -28.29
N ALA A 543 -11.47 -43.36 -27.19
CA ALA A 543 -11.24 -44.80 -27.21
C ALA A 543 -12.58 -45.53 -27.09
N ASP A 544 -12.66 -46.66 -27.74
CA ASP A 544 -13.76 -47.60 -27.54
C ASP A 544 -13.62 -48.29 -26.18
N LYS A 545 -14.56 -47.99 -25.29
CA LYS A 545 -14.70 -48.55 -23.92
C LYS A 545 -16.09 -49.12 -23.70
N THR A 546 -16.92 -49.17 -24.77
CA THR A 546 -18.26 -49.71 -24.70
C THR A 546 -18.19 -51.21 -24.94
N ALA A 547 -18.55 -51.98 -23.95
CA ALA A 547 -18.60 -53.44 -24.07
C ALA A 547 -19.68 -53.88 -25.09
N PRO A 548 -19.45 -54.92 -25.86
CA PRO A 548 -20.48 -55.51 -26.70
C PRO A 548 -21.76 -55.87 -25.89
N SER A 549 -22.91 -55.84 -26.53
CA SER A 549 -24.14 -56.29 -25.91
C SER A 549 -24.06 -57.81 -25.59
N LYS A 550 -24.75 -58.19 -24.54
CA LYS A 550 -24.85 -59.59 -24.10
C LYS A 550 -25.35 -60.47 -25.27
N PRO A 551 -24.60 -61.51 -25.70
CA PRO A 551 -25.00 -62.37 -26.83
C PRO A 551 -26.37 -63.02 -26.62
N THR A 552 -27.15 -63.14 -27.69
CA THR A 552 -28.29 -64.04 -27.73
C THR A 552 -27.82 -65.42 -28.28
N VAL A 553 -28.37 -66.48 -27.75
CA VAL A 553 -27.94 -67.85 -28.05
C VAL A 553 -29.18 -68.69 -28.30
N ASN A 554 -29.14 -69.45 -29.41
CA ASN A 554 -30.16 -70.39 -29.72
C ASN A 554 -30.07 -71.61 -28.79
N THR A 555 -31.15 -72.44 -28.75
CA THR A 555 -31.21 -73.59 -27.85
C THR A 555 -30.01 -74.53 -28.11
N VAL A 556 -29.39 -74.95 -27.02
CA VAL A 556 -28.28 -75.90 -27.01
C VAL A 556 -28.77 -77.20 -26.37
N THR A 557 -28.57 -78.30 -27.11
CA THR A 557 -28.94 -79.67 -26.65
C THR A 557 -27.70 -80.54 -26.53
N THR A 558 -27.85 -81.76 -26.02
CA THR A 558 -26.79 -82.77 -25.95
C THR A 558 -26.25 -83.20 -27.33
N LYS A 559 -26.99 -82.97 -28.43
CA LYS A 559 -26.61 -83.23 -29.80
C LYS A 559 -25.88 -82.04 -30.46
N THR A 560 -25.93 -80.87 -29.87
CA THR A 560 -25.37 -79.61 -30.44
C THR A 560 -23.84 -79.66 -30.48
N THR A 561 -23.26 -79.53 -31.69
CA THR A 561 -21.82 -79.34 -31.90
C THR A 561 -21.47 -77.97 -32.46
N ILE A 562 -22.49 -77.23 -32.87
CA ILE A 562 -22.36 -75.81 -33.32
C ILE A 562 -23.38 -74.96 -32.57
N VAL A 563 -22.91 -74.02 -31.74
CA VAL A 563 -23.76 -73.07 -31.06
C VAL A 563 -23.90 -71.83 -31.92
N THR A 564 -25.14 -71.44 -32.19
CA THR A 564 -25.47 -70.27 -33.00
C THR A 564 -26.20 -69.18 -32.18
N GLY A 565 -26.16 -67.98 -32.70
CA GLY A 565 -26.85 -66.83 -32.01
C GLY A 565 -26.48 -65.52 -32.68
N LYS A 566 -26.75 -64.40 -31.89
CA LYS A 566 -26.37 -63.07 -32.31
C LYS A 566 -25.47 -62.43 -31.25
N ALA A 567 -24.47 -61.73 -31.72
CA ALA A 567 -23.56 -60.91 -30.95
C ALA A 567 -23.28 -59.61 -31.72
N GLU A 568 -22.54 -58.71 -31.15
CA GLU A 568 -22.08 -57.53 -31.89
C GLU A 568 -21.30 -57.92 -33.12
N ALA A 569 -21.55 -57.23 -34.23
CA ALA A 569 -20.87 -57.47 -35.50
C ALA A 569 -19.35 -57.41 -35.38
N ASN A 570 -18.65 -58.40 -35.96
CA ASN A 570 -17.18 -58.53 -35.92
C ASN A 570 -16.58 -58.75 -34.50
N SER A 571 -17.39 -58.94 -33.44
CA SER A 571 -16.89 -59.34 -32.12
C SER A 571 -16.50 -60.85 -32.12
N THR A 572 -15.53 -61.22 -31.29
CA THR A 572 -15.19 -62.61 -31.05
C THR A 572 -16.07 -63.16 -29.91
N VAL A 573 -16.85 -64.18 -30.26
CA VAL A 573 -17.71 -64.90 -29.30
C VAL A 573 -16.95 -66.05 -28.69
N PHE A 574 -16.94 -66.12 -27.34
CA PHE A 574 -16.32 -67.24 -26.62
C PHE A 574 -17.40 -67.98 -25.85
N ILE A 575 -17.27 -69.31 -25.90
CA ILE A 575 -18.12 -70.25 -25.16
C ILE A 575 -17.27 -70.96 -24.09
N ARG A 576 -17.68 -70.85 -22.83
CA ARG A 576 -17.00 -71.53 -21.72
C ARG A 576 -17.89 -72.52 -21.04
N ALA A 577 -17.32 -73.67 -20.73
CA ALA A 577 -17.88 -74.65 -19.81
C ALA A 577 -17.08 -74.55 -18.51
N SER A 578 -17.71 -74.05 -17.41
CA SER A 578 -16.99 -73.61 -16.19
C SER A 578 -15.93 -72.58 -16.53
N LYS A 579 -14.68 -72.80 -16.17
CA LYS A 579 -13.56 -71.85 -16.42
C LYS A 579 -12.88 -72.06 -17.80
N LYS A 580 -13.16 -73.18 -18.51
CA LYS A 580 -12.47 -73.52 -19.75
C LYS A 580 -13.23 -73.00 -20.97
N VAL A 581 -12.55 -72.34 -21.90
CA VAL A 581 -13.07 -72.02 -23.25
C VAL A 581 -13.16 -73.29 -24.02
N ILE A 582 -14.33 -73.59 -24.55
CA ILE A 582 -14.58 -74.81 -25.34
C ILE A 582 -14.82 -74.55 -26.83
N GLY A 583 -14.90 -73.24 -27.20
CA GLY A 583 -15.01 -72.82 -28.57
C GLY A 583 -15.05 -71.31 -28.70
N SER A 584 -14.60 -70.76 -29.82
CA SER A 584 -14.75 -69.34 -30.14
C SER A 584 -14.88 -69.18 -31.70
N ALA A 585 -15.56 -68.06 -32.07
CA ALA A 585 -15.64 -67.66 -33.50
C ALA A 585 -15.95 -66.17 -33.57
N THR A 586 -15.63 -65.50 -34.66
CA THR A 586 -15.97 -64.14 -34.96
C THR A 586 -17.39 -64.05 -35.50
N ALA A 587 -18.22 -63.16 -34.93
CA ALA A 587 -19.52 -62.85 -35.48
C ALA A 587 -19.41 -62.16 -36.82
N THR A 588 -20.32 -62.43 -37.70
CA THR A 588 -20.37 -61.84 -39.05
C THR A 588 -20.64 -60.30 -38.97
N THR A 589 -20.51 -59.63 -40.10
CA THR A 589 -20.90 -58.23 -40.26
C THR A 589 -22.39 -57.97 -39.98
N LYS A 590 -23.23 -59.01 -40.05
CA LYS A 590 -24.66 -58.99 -39.69
C LYS A 590 -24.91 -59.39 -38.23
N GLY A 591 -23.84 -59.61 -37.44
CA GLY A 591 -23.91 -59.93 -36.03
C GLY A 591 -24.32 -61.36 -35.71
N THR A 592 -24.34 -62.30 -36.64
CA THR A 592 -24.61 -63.74 -36.39
C THR A 592 -23.29 -64.48 -36.11
N PHE A 593 -23.35 -65.45 -35.19
CA PHE A 593 -22.20 -66.30 -34.91
C PHE A 593 -22.53 -67.78 -34.97
N SER A 594 -21.51 -68.59 -35.31
CA SER A 594 -21.53 -70.08 -35.31
C SER A 594 -20.23 -70.56 -34.67
N VAL A 595 -20.30 -71.12 -33.47
CA VAL A 595 -19.14 -71.58 -32.69
C VAL A 595 -19.19 -73.09 -32.57
N ARG A 596 -18.18 -73.76 -33.07
CA ARG A 596 -18.02 -75.21 -32.90
C ARG A 596 -17.60 -75.55 -31.46
N ILE A 597 -18.27 -76.47 -30.82
CA ILE A 597 -17.98 -76.93 -29.46
C ILE A 597 -18.02 -78.48 -29.41
N PRO A 598 -17.34 -79.09 -28.45
CA PRO A 598 -17.57 -80.55 -28.16
C PRO A 598 -18.99 -80.73 -27.59
N LYS A 599 -19.59 -81.91 -27.83
CA LYS A 599 -20.88 -82.32 -27.28
C LYS A 599 -20.85 -82.14 -25.74
N GLN A 600 -21.90 -81.57 -25.15
CA GLN A 600 -22.04 -81.32 -23.71
C GLN A 600 -23.14 -82.18 -23.09
N LYS A 601 -22.99 -82.58 -21.84
CA LYS A 601 -24.02 -83.32 -21.07
C LYS A 601 -25.21 -82.44 -20.75
N ALA A 602 -26.42 -83.04 -20.71
CA ALA A 602 -27.64 -82.31 -20.23
C ALA A 602 -27.42 -81.72 -18.80
N GLY A 603 -27.97 -80.54 -18.58
CA GLY A 603 -27.82 -79.82 -17.32
C GLY A 603 -26.51 -79.02 -17.19
N LYS A 604 -25.55 -79.19 -18.10
CA LYS A 604 -24.30 -78.45 -18.11
C LYS A 604 -24.58 -76.96 -18.43
N ASN A 605 -24.01 -76.05 -17.64
CA ASN A 605 -24.10 -74.59 -17.90
C ASN A 605 -22.94 -74.15 -18.79
N LEU A 606 -23.28 -73.49 -19.90
CA LEU A 606 -22.37 -72.77 -20.76
C LEU A 606 -22.48 -71.26 -20.52
N TYR A 607 -21.36 -70.57 -20.59
CA TYR A 607 -21.27 -69.12 -20.46
C TYR A 607 -20.72 -68.55 -21.76
N ILE A 608 -21.50 -67.67 -22.41
CA ILE A 608 -21.20 -67.11 -23.71
C ILE A 608 -21.03 -65.62 -23.54
N HIS A 609 -19.86 -65.10 -23.98
CA HIS A 609 -19.60 -63.67 -24.01
C HIS A 609 -18.95 -63.25 -25.32
N ALA A 610 -19.13 -62.00 -25.71
CA ALA A 610 -18.53 -61.40 -26.86
C ALA A 610 -17.38 -60.47 -26.43
N LYS A 611 -16.33 -60.39 -27.24
CA LYS A 611 -15.21 -59.50 -27.10
C LYS A 611 -15.02 -58.73 -28.38
N ASP A 612 -15.05 -57.39 -28.33
CA ASP A 612 -14.85 -56.54 -29.50
C ASP A 612 -13.37 -56.39 -29.88
N LYS A 613 -13.09 -55.62 -30.95
CA LYS A 613 -11.73 -55.30 -31.40
C LYS A 613 -10.93 -54.50 -30.36
N ALA A 614 -11.58 -53.66 -29.58
CA ALA A 614 -10.97 -52.86 -28.54
C ALA A 614 -10.71 -53.66 -27.24
N LYS A 615 -11.07 -54.95 -27.25
CA LYS A 615 -10.93 -55.90 -26.14
C LYS A 615 -11.93 -55.69 -24.98
N ASN A 616 -12.99 -54.92 -25.20
CA ASN A 616 -14.08 -54.87 -24.23
C ASN A 616 -14.86 -56.16 -24.24
N VAL A 617 -15.34 -56.62 -23.08
CA VAL A 617 -15.99 -57.93 -22.93
C VAL A 617 -17.44 -57.72 -22.46
N SER A 618 -18.37 -58.36 -23.18
CA SER A 618 -19.78 -58.29 -22.82
C SER A 618 -20.07 -59.03 -21.51
N GLU A 619 -21.24 -58.80 -20.97
CA GLU A 619 -21.83 -59.73 -19.96
C GLU A 619 -21.97 -61.12 -20.55
N SER A 620 -21.81 -62.12 -19.69
CA SER A 620 -21.97 -63.55 -20.12
C SER A 620 -23.43 -63.94 -20.14
N ARG A 621 -23.85 -64.58 -21.23
CA ARG A 621 -25.11 -65.31 -21.32
C ARG A 621 -24.92 -66.72 -20.75
N LYS A 622 -25.65 -67.06 -19.70
CA LYS A 622 -25.73 -68.46 -19.21
C LYS A 622 -26.78 -69.22 -20.01
N VAL A 623 -26.42 -70.37 -20.52
CA VAL A 623 -27.29 -71.31 -21.25
C VAL A 623 -27.10 -72.71 -20.67
N THR A 624 -28.20 -73.36 -20.28
CA THR A 624 -28.19 -74.77 -19.81
C THR A 624 -28.46 -75.72 -20.97
N VAL A 625 -27.64 -76.72 -21.13
CA VAL A 625 -27.76 -77.73 -22.20
C VAL A 625 -29.01 -78.58 -21.90
N LYS A 626 -29.96 -78.61 -22.85
CA LYS A 626 -31.17 -79.41 -22.79
C LYS A 626 -30.91 -80.85 -23.24
N LYS A 627 -31.80 -81.75 -22.90
CA LYS A 627 -31.78 -83.12 -23.39
C LYS A 627 -31.95 -83.19 -24.90
#